data_fd55691a69937980e5d0b46ca5fc5137
#
_entry.id   fd55691a69937980e5d0b46ca5fc5137
#
_cell.length_a   1.000
_cell.length_b   1.000
_cell.length_c   1.000
_cell.angle_alpha   90.00
_cell.angle_beta   90.00
_cell.angle_gamma   90.00
#
_symmetry.space_group_name_H-M   'P 1'
#
loop_
_entity.id
_entity.type
_entity.pdbx_description
1 polymer ?
#
loop_
_entity_poly.entity_id
_entity_poly.type
_entity_poly.pdbx_seq_one_letter_code
_entity_poly.pdbx_strand_id
1 'polypeptide(L)'
;PYTLSLHDALPIWPIVEQVARTTQEHVSVGVRDGDDIVHVVRSRYSHITSMSIRPGSRVPMYCTGSGRLWLASFSPEALCAYFQRNPPRAITPYTLTDEALIRREIALAGERGYVMVDQEYEVGMRVLSVPLIDREGQLQATLTLTTHASRMTVEDMRERYLSPLYEGQALLRPIMTL
;
A
#
# COMPACT_ATOMS: atom_id res chain seq x y z
N PRO A 1 -17.24 -9.38 -1.59
CA PRO A 1 -16.42 -9.16 -2.77
C PRO A 1 -16.50 -7.69 -3.13
N TYR A 2 -15.38 -6.99 -2.96
CA TYR A 2 -15.29 -5.57 -3.27
C TYR A 2 -15.08 -5.45 -4.79
N THR A 3 -16.06 -4.93 -5.49
CA THR A 3 -15.92 -4.54 -6.89
C THR A 3 -15.87 -3.02 -6.96
N LEU A 4 -14.67 -2.44 -6.82
CA LEU A 4 -14.45 -1.10 -7.37
C LEU A 4 -14.70 -1.19 -8.87
N SER A 5 -15.81 -0.62 -9.30
CA SER A 5 -16.16 -0.55 -10.72
C SER A 5 -15.22 0.43 -11.44
N LEU A 6 -15.11 0.34 -12.75
CA LEU A 6 -14.41 1.36 -13.55
C LEU A 6 -14.94 2.78 -13.29
N HIS A 7 -16.22 2.92 -12.89
CA HIS A 7 -16.81 4.19 -12.48
C HIS A 7 -16.18 4.76 -11.20
N ASP A 8 -15.82 3.92 -10.24
CA ASP A 8 -15.23 4.37 -8.97
C ASP A 8 -13.76 4.78 -9.16
N ALA A 9 -13.08 4.24 -10.17
CA ALA A 9 -11.71 4.59 -10.51
C ALA A 9 -11.58 5.96 -11.19
N LEU A 10 -12.62 6.44 -11.89
CA LEU A 10 -12.60 7.69 -12.64
C LEU A 10 -12.32 8.94 -11.77
N PRO A 11 -12.94 9.14 -10.59
CA PRO A 11 -12.64 10.29 -9.74
C PRO A 11 -11.31 10.14 -8.97
N ILE A 12 -10.81 8.92 -8.76
CA ILE A 12 -9.57 8.64 -8.02
C ILE A 12 -8.34 8.97 -8.87
N TRP A 13 -8.39 8.62 -10.16
CA TRP A 13 -7.23 8.70 -11.05
C TRP A 13 -6.59 10.09 -11.17
N PRO A 14 -7.35 11.23 -11.31
CA PRO A 14 -6.75 12.57 -11.37
C PRO A 14 -5.97 12.93 -10.10
N ILE A 15 -6.44 12.51 -8.92
CA ILE A 15 -5.77 12.77 -7.64
C ILE A 15 -4.48 11.95 -7.55
N VAL A 16 -4.51 10.68 -7.94
CA VAL A 16 -3.32 9.82 -8.01
C VAL A 16 -2.26 10.42 -8.94
N GLU A 17 -2.66 10.92 -10.10
CA GLU A 17 -1.76 11.62 -11.04
C GLU A 17 -1.21 12.93 -10.46
N GLN A 18 -2.02 13.69 -9.72
CA GLN A 18 -1.57 14.91 -9.05
C GLN A 18 -0.50 14.60 -8.01
N VAL A 19 -0.72 13.61 -7.13
CA VAL A 19 0.28 13.19 -6.14
C VAL A 19 1.56 12.70 -6.81
N ALA A 20 1.43 11.90 -7.88
CA ALA A 20 2.59 11.40 -8.61
C ALA A 20 3.41 12.53 -9.26
N ARG A 21 2.76 13.55 -9.82
CA ARG A 21 3.44 14.73 -10.38
C ARG A 21 4.14 15.55 -9.30
N THR A 22 3.49 15.77 -8.16
CA THR A 22 4.07 16.53 -7.04
C THR A 22 5.28 15.82 -6.45
N THR A 23 5.20 14.50 -6.30
CA THR A 23 6.28 13.71 -5.70
C THR A 23 7.35 13.29 -6.70
N GLN A 24 7.06 13.34 -7.99
CA GLN A 24 7.91 12.79 -9.06
C GLN A 24 8.18 11.28 -8.88
N GLU A 25 7.21 10.57 -8.29
CA GLU A 25 7.27 9.14 -8.00
C GLU A 25 6.02 8.42 -8.48
N HIS A 26 6.11 7.10 -8.53
CA HIS A 26 4.98 6.25 -8.87
C HIS A 26 3.97 6.18 -7.72
N VAL A 27 2.69 6.40 -8.01
CA VAL A 27 1.60 6.33 -7.03
C VAL A 27 0.51 5.37 -7.51
N SER A 28 -0.04 4.59 -6.59
CA SER A 28 -1.11 3.62 -6.88
C SER A 28 -2.12 3.54 -5.74
N VAL A 29 -3.31 3.05 -6.06
CA VAL A 29 -4.34 2.68 -5.08
C VAL A 29 -4.54 1.18 -5.11
N GLY A 30 -4.50 0.57 -3.93
CA GLY A 30 -4.70 -0.85 -3.71
C GLY A 30 -5.94 -1.11 -2.87
N VAL A 31 -6.69 -2.16 -3.21
CA VAL A 31 -7.84 -2.66 -2.45
C VAL A 31 -7.60 -4.10 -2.06
N ARG A 32 -8.26 -4.53 -0.98
CA ARG A 32 -8.22 -5.93 -0.57
C ARG A 32 -9.21 -6.77 -1.37
N ASP A 33 -8.75 -7.91 -1.85
CA ASP A 33 -9.60 -8.95 -2.43
C ASP A 33 -9.18 -10.32 -1.87
N GLY A 34 -9.96 -10.82 -0.94
CA GLY A 34 -9.63 -12.02 -0.17
C GLY A 34 -8.42 -11.81 0.73
N ASP A 35 -7.38 -12.59 0.51
CA ASP A 35 -6.10 -12.54 1.25
C ASP A 35 -4.98 -11.79 0.48
N ASP A 36 -5.34 -11.12 -0.63
CA ASP A 36 -4.42 -10.34 -1.46
C ASP A 36 -4.79 -8.86 -1.55
N ILE A 37 -3.84 -8.07 -2.01
CA ILE A 37 -4.08 -6.69 -2.47
C ILE A 37 -4.12 -6.68 -3.99
N VAL A 38 -5.14 -6.02 -4.56
CA VAL A 38 -5.26 -5.74 -5.99
C VAL A 38 -5.02 -4.27 -6.24
N HIS A 39 -4.09 -3.95 -7.14
CA HIS A 39 -3.86 -2.57 -7.58
C HIS A 39 -4.91 -2.17 -8.62
N VAL A 40 -5.78 -1.21 -8.26
CA VAL A 40 -6.92 -0.79 -9.11
C VAL A 40 -6.66 0.49 -9.89
N VAL A 41 -5.86 1.40 -9.32
CA VAL A 41 -5.44 2.65 -9.96
C VAL A 41 -3.93 2.78 -9.86
N ARG A 42 -3.32 3.29 -10.94
CA ARG A 42 -1.88 3.52 -11.02
C ARG A 42 -1.61 4.80 -11.80
N SER A 43 -0.66 5.63 -11.33
CA SER A 43 -0.19 6.79 -12.08
C SER A 43 0.52 6.38 -13.36
N ARG A 44 0.39 7.21 -14.40
CA ARG A 44 1.19 7.07 -15.63
C ARG A 44 2.62 7.53 -15.43
N TYR A 45 2.81 8.47 -14.50
CA TYR A 45 4.13 8.96 -14.15
C TYR A 45 4.92 7.84 -13.47
N SER A 46 6.07 7.51 -14.01
CA SER A 46 6.98 6.51 -13.44
C SER A 46 8.40 6.72 -13.96
N HIS A 47 9.34 6.94 -13.07
CA HIS A 47 10.78 6.81 -13.38
C HIS A 47 11.24 5.35 -13.29
N ILE A 48 10.37 4.46 -12.82
CA ILE A 48 10.69 3.04 -12.63
C ILE A 48 10.21 2.29 -13.87
N THR A 49 11.13 1.94 -14.75
CA THR A 49 10.83 1.26 -16.00
C THR A 49 10.57 -0.24 -15.86
N SER A 50 10.82 -0.84 -14.69
CA SER A 50 10.84 -2.29 -14.47
C SER A 50 9.98 -2.79 -13.31
N MET A 51 8.87 -2.10 -12.95
CA MET A 51 7.97 -2.65 -11.93
C MET A 51 7.10 -3.77 -12.50
N SER A 52 7.09 -4.92 -11.82
CA SER A 52 6.24 -6.06 -12.17
C SER A 52 4.75 -5.84 -11.88
N ILE A 53 4.42 -4.90 -10.98
CA ILE A 53 3.05 -4.61 -10.55
C ILE A 53 2.32 -3.76 -11.60
N ARG A 54 1.19 -4.27 -12.12
CA ARG A 54 0.30 -3.61 -13.09
C ARG A 54 -1.11 -3.50 -12.52
N PRO A 55 -1.99 -2.63 -13.06
CA PRO A 55 -3.41 -2.69 -12.70
C PRO A 55 -3.95 -4.11 -12.87
N GLY A 56 -4.65 -4.61 -11.83
CA GLY A 56 -5.10 -6.00 -11.74
C GLY A 56 -4.09 -6.98 -11.15
N SER A 57 -2.83 -6.60 -10.93
CA SER A 57 -1.86 -7.45 -10.22
C SER A 57 -2.32 -7.70 -8.80
N ARG A 58 -2.16 -8.96 -8.36
CA ARG A 58 -2.43 -9.41 -6.98
C ARG A 58 -1.11 -9.59 -6.26
N VAL A 59 -1.01 -9.05 -5.07
CA VAL A 59 0.20 -9.14 -4.24
C VAL A 59 -0.16 -9.58 -2.82
N PRO A 60 0.67 -10.37 -2.15
CA PRO A 60 0.40 -10.84 -0.79
C PRO A 60 0.42 -9.69 0.22
N MET A 61 -0.38 -9.82 1.30
CA MET A 61 -0.49 -8.76 2.29
C MET A 61 0.71 -8.67 3.23
N TYR A 62 1.33 -9.80 3.61
CA TYR A 62 2.35 -9.81 4.67
C TYR A 62 3.63 -9.02 4.34
N CYS A 63 4.01 -8.89 3.07
CA CYS A 63 5.25 -8.25 2.61
C CYS A 63 5.03 -6.99 1.77
N THR A 64 3.83 -6.40 1.82
CA THR A 64 3.49 -5.17 1.10
C THR A 64 2.96 -4.09 2.03
N GLY A 65 3.19 -2.82 1.68
CA GLY A 65 2.73 -1.70 2.49
C GLY A 65 1.21 -1.64 2.61
N SER A 66 0.51 -1.76 1.49
CA SER A 66 -0.96 -1.85 1.44
C SER A 66 -1.47 -3.03 2.26
N GLY A 67 -0.84 -4.19 2.11
CA GLY A 67 -1.25 -5.39 2.82
C GLY A 67 -1.12 -5.28 4.34
N ARG A 68 -0.01 -4.72 4.86
CA ARG A 68 0.16 -4.51 6.31
C ARG A 68 -0.83 -3.53 6.89
N LEU A 69 -1.25 -2.50 6.15
CA LEU A 69 -2.34 -1.60 6.56
C LEU A 69 -3.67 -2.35 6.69
N TRP A 70 -3.97 -3.24 5.73
CA TRP A 70 -5.16 -4.08 5.82
C TRP A 70 -5.08 -5.09 6.97
N LEU A 71 -3.94 -5.74 7.18
CA LEU A 71 -3.74 -6.66 8.31
C LEU A 71 -3.84 -5.96 9.66
N ALA A 72 -3.44 -4.68 9.75
CA ALA A 72 -3.60 -3.88 10.96
C ALA A 72 -5.08 -3.59 11.32
N SER A 73 -5.99 -3.69 10.37
CA SER A 73 -7.44 -3.55 10.59
C SER A 73 -8.14 -4.86 11.01
N PHE A 74 -7.42 -5.98 11.03
CA PHE A 74 -7.99 -7.28 11.38
C PHE A 74 -8.12 -7.45 12.90
N SER A 75 -9.15 -8.22 13.32
CA SER A 75 -9.16 -8.73 14.69
C SER A 75 -8.00 -9.71 14.92
N PRO A 76 -7.60 -9.96 16.18
CA PRO A 76 -6.56 -10.94 16.49
C PRO A 76 -6.84 -12.33 15.88
N GLU A 77 -8.12 -12.76 15.88
CA GLU A 77 -8.56 -14.05 15.35
C GLU A 77 -8.43 -14.05 13.81
N ALA A 78 -8.88 -12.98 13.15
CA ALA A 78 -8.79 -12.85 11.70
C ALA A 78 -7.30 -12.79 11.24
N LEU A 79 -6.45 -12.12 11.99
CA LEU A 79 -5.02 -12.07 11.71
C LEU A 79 -4.35 -13.43 11.89
N CYS A 80 -4.73 -14.18 12.93
CA CYS A 80 -4.26 -15.56 13.13
C CYS A 80 -4.70 -16.46 11.96
N ALA A 81 -5.98 -16.41 11.59
CA ALA A 81 -6.52 -17.19 10.47
C ALA A 81 -5.85 -16.83 9.12
N TYR A 82 -5.48 -15.55 8.93
CA TYR A 82 -4.73 -15.12 7.74
C TYR A 82 -3.37 -15.82 7.66
N PHE A 83 -2.56 -15.80 8.72
CA PHE A 83 -1.24 -16.41 8.72
C PHE A 83 -1.27 -17.94 8.62
N GLN A 84 -2.33 -18.59 9.15
CA GLN A 84 -2.52 -20.03 8.95
C GLN A 84 -2.72 -20.38 7.47
N ARG A 85 -3.44 -19.56 6.71
CA ARG A 85 -3.67 -19.77 5.26
C ARG A 85 -2.48 -19.28 4.41
N ASN A 86 -1.77 -18.26 4.88
CA ASN A 86 -0.73 -17.56 4.15
C ASN A 86 0.58 -17.51 4.95
N PRO A 87 1.25 -18.66 5.15
CA PRO A 87 2.53 -18.68 5.85
C PRO A 87 3.55 -17.82 5.09
N PRO A 88 4.27 -16.90 5.78
CA PRO A 88 5.26 -16.03 5.14
C PRO A 88 6.35 -16.82 4.43
N ARG A 89 6.68 -16.41 3.20
CA ARG A 89 7.74 -17.00 2.37
C ARG A 89 8.67 -15.91 1.88
N ALA A 90 9.97 -16.23 1.75
CA ALA A 90 10.94 -15.33 1.15
C ALA A 90 10.63 -15.16 -0.36
N ILE A 91 10.27 -13.95 -0.77
CA ILE A 91 10.12 -13.55 -2.18
C ILE A 91 11.42 -12.89 -2.65
N THR A 92 12.04 -12.11 -1.78
CA THR A 92 13.35 -11.50 -1.96
C THR A 92 14.27 -11.85 -0.77
N PRO A 93 15.56 -11.56 -0.85
CA PRO A 93 16.46 -11.68 0.32
C PRO A 93 16.08 -10.77 1.50
N TYR A 94 15.24 -9.76 1.27
CA TYR A 94 14.82 -8.77 2.27
C TYR A 94 13.44 -9.08 2.87
N THR A 95 12.71 -10.06 2.34
CA THR A 95 11.37 -10.40 2.83
C THR A 95 11.43 -10.87 4.28
N LEU A 96 10.64 -10.23 5.16
CA LEU A 96 10.42 -10.73 6.50
C LEU A 96 9.62 -12.04 6.43
N THR A 97 10.17 -13.10 7.01
CA THR A 97 9.54 -14.43 7.07
C THR A 97 9.21 -14.87 8.49
N ASP A 98 9.75 -14.19 9.50
CA ASP A 98 9.38 -14.39 10.90
C ASP A 98 8.02 -13.71 11.16
N GLU A 99 7.00 -14.54 11.47
CA GLU A 99 5.64 -14.07 11.73
C GLU A 99 5.59 -13.08 12.92
N ALA A 100 6.40 -13.27 13.96
CA ALA A 100 6.42 -12.38 15.12
C ALA A 100 6.92 -10.98 14.74
N LEU A 101 7.94 -10.89 13.89
CA LEU A 101 8.43 -9.62 13.36
C LEU A 101 7.40 -8.96 12.46
N ILE A 102 6.72 -9.72 11.59
CA ILE A 102 5.68 -9.19 10.71
C ILE A 102 4.50 -8.66 11.55
N ARG A 103 4.07 -9.38 12.58
CA ARG A 103 3.01 -8.92 13.50
C ARG A 103 3.39 -7.63 14.22
N ARG A 104 4.65 -7.46 14.60
CA ARG A 104 5.15 -6.21 15.18
C ARG A 104 5.05 -5.06 14.17
N GLU A 105 5.47 -5.26 12.92
CA GLU A 105 5.34 -4.24 11.87
C GLU A 105 3.87 -3.88 11.58
N ILE A 106 2.96 -4.87 11.63
CA ILE A 106 1.51 -4.65 11.49
C ILE A 106 0.97 -3.79 12.66
N ALA A 107 1.36 -4.07 13.90
CA ALA A 107 0.97 -3.26 15.05
C ALA A 107 1.46 -1.82 14.92
N LEU A 108 2.74 -1.63 14.55
CA LEU A 108 3.30 -0.31 14.30
C LEU A 108 2.60 0.43 13.14
N ALA A 109 2.12 -0.28 12.13
CA ALA A 109 1.32 0.29 11.05
C ALA A 109 0.01 0.91 11.56
N GLY A 110 -0.69 0.20 12.46
CA GLY A 110 -1.90 0.70 13.10
C GLY A 110 -1.67 1.93 13.98
N GLU A 111 -0.56 1.95 14.71
CA GLU A 111 -0.19 3.07 15.60
C GLU A 111 0.24 4.32 14.83
N ARG A 112 1.05 4.16 13.78
CA ARG A 112 1.64 5.26 13.00
C ARG A 112 0.71 5.82 11.94
N GLY A 113 -0.26 5.05 11.46
CA GLY A 113 -1.13 5.42 10.35
C GLY A 113 -0.43 5.40 8.98
N TYR A 114 0.75 4.80 8.87
CA TYR A 114 1.46 4.55 7.61
C TYR A 114 2.36 3.32 7.71
N VAL A 115 2.75 2.80 6.57
CA VAL A 115 3.70 1.66 6.46
C VAL A 115 4.79 2.00 5.47
N MET A 116 6.02 1.62 5.82
CA MET A 116 7.13 1.55 4.88
C MET A 116 7.57 0.10 4.72
N VAL A 117 7.84 -0.32 3.48
CA VAL A 117 8.38 -1.64 3.16
C VAL A 117 9.57 -1.44 2.22
N ASP A 118 10.69 -2.06 2.59
CA ASP A 118 11.95 -1.93 1.86
C ASP A 118 12.32 -3.23 1.18
N GLN A 119 12.07 -3.32 -0.12
CA GLN A 119 12.51 -4.39 -1.00
C GLN A 119 11.97 -5.80 -0.66
N GLU A 120 10.92 -5.91 0.19
CA GLU A 120 10.42 -7.21 0.62
C GLU A 120 9.64 -7.97 -0.47
N TYR A 121 8.95 -7.27 -1.38
CA TYR A 121 8.21 -7.89 -2.47
C TYR A 121 9.01 -7.96 -3.77
N GLU A 122 9.78 -6.93 -4.06
CA GLU A 122 10.64 -6.83 -5.26
C GLU A 122 11.93 -6.10 -4.91
N VAL A 123 13.07 -6.68 -5.28
CA VAL A 123 14.39 -6.06 -5.04
C VAL A 123 14.46 -4.72 -5.75
N GLY A 124 14.95 -3.70 -5.05
CA GLY A 124 15.00 -2.32 -5.55
C GLY A 124 13.71 -1.53 -5.36
N MET A 125 12.60 -2.16 -4.94
CA MET A 125 11.33 -1.48 -4.71
C MET A 125 11.18 -1.08 -3.24
N ARG A 126 11.00 0.21 -2.97
CA ARG A 126 10.69 0.75 -1.66
C ARG A 126 9.35 1.45 -1.70
N VAL A 127 8.48 1.19 -0.73
CA VAL A 127 7.11 1.71 -0.70
C VAL A 127 6.81 2.45 0.59
N LEU A 128 5.97 3.48 0.46
CA LEU A 128 5.31 4.18 1.56
C LEU A 128 3.81 4.16 1.30
N SER A 129 3.03 3.62 2.24
CA SER A 129 1.58 3.46 2.09
C SER A 129 0.84 4.14 3.24
N VAL A 130 -0.29 4.78 2.92
CA VAL A 130 -1.25 5.35 3.87
C VAL A 130 -2.64 4.77 3.65
N PRO A 131 -3.47 4.62 4.70
CA PRO A 131 -4.82 4.10 4.57
C PRO A 131 -5.76 5.11 3.92
N LEU A 132 -6.72 4.65 3.14
CA LEU A 132 -7.86 5.43 2.67
C LEU A 132 -9.10 4.95 3.43
N ILE A 133 -9.55 5.77 4.38
CA ILE A 133 -10.67 5.46 5.28
C ILE A 133 -11.88 6.29 4.91
N ASP A 134 -13.08 5.70 5.03
CA ASP A 134 -14.35 6.39 4.84
C ASP A 134 -14.73 7.29 6.04
N ARG A 135 -15.95 7.82 6.01
CA ARG A 135 -16.47 8.68 7.09
C ARG A 135 -16.76 7.91 8.38
N GLU A 136 -17.05 6.63 8.27
CA GLU A 136 -17.30 5.70 9.36
C GLU A 136 -16.00 5.17 9.99
N GLY A 137 -14.83 5.56 9.45
CA GLY A 137 -13.51 5.11 9.92
C GLY A 137 -13.11 3.73 9.41
N GLN A 138 -13.81 3.19 8.41
CA GLN A 138 -13.49 1.89 7.82
C GLN A 138 -12.44 2.02 6.72
N LEU A 139 -11.47 1.11 6.69
CA LEU A 139 -10.47 1.06 5.64
C LEU A 139 -11.12 0.57 4.33
N GLN A 140 -11.07 1.39 3.29
CA GLN A 140 -11.63 1.11 1.97
C GLN A 140 -10.57 0.76 0.93
N ALA A 141 -9.44 1.44 1.01
CA ALA A 141 -8.32 1.27 0.09
C ALA A 141 -7.01 1.76 0.75
N THR A 142 -5.93 1.73 0.00
CA THR A 142 -4.63 2.27 0.42
C THR A 142 -4.03 3.10 -0.70
N LEU A 143 -3.40 4.22 -0.36
CA LEU A 143 -2.61 5.02 -1.29
C LEU A 143 -1.14 4.71 -1.06
N THR A 144 -0.44 4.30 -2.11
CA THR A 144 0.95 3.83 -2.04
C THR A 144 1.82 4.61 -3.01
N LEU A 145 2.90 5.16 -2.49
CA LEU A 145 4.00 5.73 -3.27
C LEU A 145 5.15 4.72 -3.33
N THR A 146 5.71 4.56 -4.52
CA THR A 146 6.81 3.62 -4.77
C THR A 146 7.99 4.34 -5.40
N THR A 147 9.18 4.13 -4.85
CA THR A 147 10.45 4.62 -5.40
C THR A 147 11.46 3.48 -5.53
N HIS A 148 12.54 3.70 -6.27
CA HIS A 148 13.66 2.76 -6.31
C HIS A 148 14.57 2.97 -5.10
N ALA A 149 14.98 1.88 -4.44
CA ALA A 149 15.74 1.92 -3.18
C ALA A 149 17.11 2.62 -3.32
N SER A 150 17.69 2.66 -4.53
CA SER A 150 18.96 3.37 -4.78
C SER A 150 18.85 4.90 -4.80
N ARG A 151 17.61 5.45 -4.83
CA ARG A 151 17.41 6.91 -4.99
C ARG A 151 17.46 7.67 -3.68
N MET A 152 17.08 7.04 -2.58
CA MET A 152 17.04 7.67 -1.26
C MET A 152 16.98 6.62 -0.14
N THR A 153 17.27 7.03 1.08
CA THR A 153 17.11 6.17 2.27
C THR A 153 15.64 6.01 2.64
N VAL A 154 15.33 5.13 3.59
CA VAL A 154 13.98 4.96 4.16
C VAL A 154 13.54 6.24 4.89
N GLU A 155 14.46 6.84 5.62
CA GLU A 155 14.26 8.08 6.38
C GLU A 155 13.94 9.25 5.45
N ASP A 156 14.76 9.47 4.41
CA ASP A 156 14.53 10.51 3.40
C ASP A 156 13.18 10.34 2.70
N MET A 157 12.81 9.09 2.38
CA MET A 157 11.53 8.79 1.75
C MET A 157 10.36 9.20 2.64
N ARG A 158 10.42 8.86 3.94
CA ARG A 158 9.40 9.24 4.91
C ARG A 158 9.29 10.76 5.04
N GLU A 159 10.41 11.44 5.27
CA GLU A 159 10.44 12.89 5.47
C GLU A 159 9.93 13.65 4.25
N ARG A 160 10.27 13.19 3.06
CA ARG A 160 9.94 13.86 1.81
C ARG A 160 8.51 13.60 1.34
N TYR A 161 7.98 12.37 1.53
CA TYR A 161 6.76 11.95 0.84
C TYR A 161 5.56 11.69 1.75
N LEU A 162 5.72 11.63 3.07
CA LEU A 162 4.60 11.35 3.96
C LEU A 162 3.55 12.48 3.91
N SER A 163 3.98 13.76 3.93
CA SER A 163 3.05 14.91 3.81
C SER A 163 2.30 14.94 2.48
N PRO A 164 2.94 14.84 1.31
CA PRO A 164 2.24 14.73 0.03
C PRO A 164 1.26 13.55 -0.06
N LEU A 165 1.59 12.40 0.56
CA LEU A 165 0.66 11.28 0.62
C LEU A 165 -0.56 11.58 1.48
N TYR A 166 -0.40 12.22 2.63
CA TYR A 166 -1.52 12.64 3.48
C TYR A 166 -2.39 13.70 2.80
N GLU A 167 -1.81 14.61 2.02
CA GLU A 167 -2.57 15.53 1.19
C GLU A 167 -3.43 14.78 0.15
N GLY A 168 -2.84 13.81 -0.54
CA GLY A 168 -3.56 12.92 -1.46
C GLY A 168 -4.65 12.10 -0.76
N GLN A 169 -4.37 11.57 0.44
CA GLN A 169 -5.35 10.88 1.27
C GLN A 169 -6.55 11.79 1.60
N ALA A 170 -6.29 13.04 2.00
CA ALA A 170 -7.34 14.00 2.33
C ALA A 170 -8.23 14.33 1.12
N LEU A 171 -7.64 14.46 -0.08
CA LEU A 171 -8.39 14.68 -1.32
C LEU A 171 -9.23 13.46 -1.74
N LEU A 172 -8.75 12.25 -1.45
CA LEU A 172 -9.45 11.00 -1.78
C LEU A 172 -10.56 10.65 -0.78
N ARG A 173 -10.47 11.09 0.47
CA ARG A 173 -11.42 10.74 1.53
C ARG A 173 -12.90 10.99 1.17
N PRO A 174 -13.31 12.11 0.55
CA PRO A 174 -14.71 12.32 0.16
C PRO A 174 -15.22 11.31 -0.87
N ILE A 175 -14.30 10.70 -1.64
CA ILE A 175 -14.62 9.75 -2.71
C ILE A 175 -14.77 8.33 -2.16
N MET A 176 -14.15 8.04 -1.00
CA MET A 176 -14.18 6.70 -0.37
C MET A 176 -15.51 6.37 0.31
N THR A 177 -16.52 7.23 0.20
CA THR A 177 -17.87 7.06 0.80
C THR A 177 -18.91 6.53 -0.18
N LEU A 178 -18.49 5.92 -1.27
CA LEU A 178 -19.40 5.35 -2.27
C LEU A 178 -19.64 3.86 -2.04
#